data_f1d3a834cdbd0e87d1fad73b1e36ca9c
#
_entry.id   f1d3a834cdbd0e87d1fad73b1e36ca9c
#
_cell.length_a   1.000
_cell.length_b   1.000
_cell.length_c   1.000
_cell.angle_alpha   90.00
_cell.angle_beta   90.00
_cell.angle_gamma   90.00
#
_symmetry.space_group_name_H-M   'P 1'
#
loop_
_entity.id
_entity.type
_entity.pdbx_description
1 polymer ?
#
loop_
_entity_poly.entity_id
_entity_poly.type
_entity_poly.pdbx_seq_one_letter_code
_entity_poly.pdbx_strand_id
1 'polypeptide(L)'
;MSNKVILVVLDGLNYQVARNCMGYLNGLLEHGHSRPEMRATLYPVQCELPSMSRPLYECILTGVRPVESGIVNNNIVRLSNHDSIFSLAKSQGKVTAAAYHWVSELYNRAPFEPIRARFTNDETMNIQHGCFYHWDHYPDEALFIDAEHLRRTHQPDFLLIHPMNIDDMGHKHGLDSRQYRNSARSADIILSNYIEQWLADGYQIIVTSDHGMNNDLSHGGILPEEREVPMFVIGDKFTHQECHVKQTEICGTVCQLLNLDHNKPYTQALLAL
;
A
#
# COMPACT_ATOMS: atom_id res chain seq x y z
N MET A 1 1.86 14.63 19.45
CA MET A 1 2.34 14.76 18.07
C MET A 1 1.44 13.89 17.20
N SER A 2 1.05 14.35 16.02
CA SER A 2 0.26 13.52 15.09
C SER A 2 1.18 12.43 14.54
N ASN A 3 0.70 11.20 14.46
CA ASN A 3 1.44 10.12 13.84
C ASN A 3 1.55 10.37 12.33
N LYS A 4 2.61 9.86 11.72
CA LYS A 4 2.78 9.79 10.28
C LYS A 4 2.59 8.35 9.83
N VAL A 5 2.15 8.12 8.59
CA VAL A 5 1.90 6.77 8.08
C VAL A 5 2.56 6.58 6.73
N ILE A 6 3.28 5.47 6.58
CA ILE A 6 3.71 4.94 5.29
C ILE A 6 2.89 3.69 5.00
N LEU A 7 2.17 3.70 3.88
CA LEU A 7 1.46 2.55 3.35
C LEU A 7 2.21 2.04 2.12
N VAL A 8 2.72 0.82 2.19
CA VAL A 8 3.35 0.13 1.06
C VAL A 8 2.37 -0.92 0.54
N VAL A 9 2.00 -0.81 -0.73
CA VAL A 9 1.16 -1.79 -1.40
C VAL A 9 2.03 -2.53 -2.42
N LEU A 10 2.48 -3.73 -2.06
CA LEU A 10 3.25 -4.60 -2.94
C LEU A 10 2.28 -5.32 -3.89
N ASP A 11 2.16 -4.81 -5.13
CA ASP A 11 1.18 -5.30 -6.08
C ASP A 11 1.34 -6.80 -6.37
N GLY A 12 0.23 -7.52 -6.32
CA GLY A 12 0.19 -8.94 -6.66
C GLY A 12 0.85 -9.90 -5.66
N LEU A 13 1.16 -9.48 -4.42
CA LEU A 13 1.85 -10.32 -3.43
C LEU A 13 0.89 -11.27 -2.71
N ASN A 14 1.05 -12.55 -2.96
CA ASN A 14 0.32 -13.62 -2.26
C ASN A 14 0.80 -13.79 -0.80
N TYR A 15 -0.14 -14.08 0.11
CA TYR A 15 0.12 -14.27 1.53
C TYR A 15 1.15 -15.36 1.86
N GLN A 16 1.03 -16.54 1.23
CA GLN A 16 1.97 -17.64 1.50
C GLN A 16 3.37 -17.34 1.01
N VAL A 17 3.48 -16.62 -0.11
CA VAL A 17 4.78 -16.17 -0.62
C VAL A 17 5.41 -15.14 0.31
N ALA A 18 4.63 -14.20 0.84
CA ALA A 18 5.11 -13.25 1.86
C ALA A 18 5.67 -13.98 3.08
N ARG A 19 4.92 -14.96 3.62
CA ARG A 19 5.35 -15.77 4.78
C ARG A 19 6.61 -16.60 4.52
N ASN A 20 6.77 -17.11 3.31
CA ASN A 20 7.85 -18.05 3.00
C ASN A 20 9.10 -17.38 2.43
N CYS A 21 9.00 -16.17 1.91
CA CYS A 21 10.07 -15.55 1.13
C CYS A 21 10.58 -14.22 1.67
N MET A 22 9.80 -13.48 2.46
CA MET A 22 10.18 -12.16 2.98
C MET A 22 10.89 -12.29 4.32
N GLY A 23 12.19 -12.57 4.27
CA GLY A 23 12.98 -12.95 5.45
C GLY A 23 13.14 -11.83 6.47
N TYR A 24 13.31 -10.58 6.03
CA TYR A 24 13.44 -9.43 6.94
C TYR A 24 12.13 -9.13 7.69
N LEU A 25 11.01 -9.02 6.98
CA LEU A 25 9.72 -8.77 7.62
C LEU A 25 9.32 -9.91 8.57
N ASN A 26 9.54 -11.17 8.19
CA ASN A 26 9.29 -12.30 9.09
C ASN A 26 10.26 -12.31 10.30
N GLY A 27 11.50 -11.87 10.11
CA GLY A 27 12.44 -11.67 11.22
C GLY A 27 11.97 -10.62 12.23
N LEU A 28 11.29 -9.56 11.78
CA LEU A 28 10.67 -8.58 12.67
C LEU A 28 9.53 -9.20 13.52
N LEU A 29 8.76 -10.16 12.94
CA LEU A 29 7.69 -10.87 13.69
C LEU A 29 8.29 -11.67 14.85
N GLU A 30 9.46 -12.29 14.67
CA GLU A 30 10.11 -13.14 15.67
C GLU A 30 10.88 -12.32 16.71
N HIS A 31 11.55 -11.26 16.30
CA HIS A 31 12.55 -10.55 17.12
C HIS A 31 12.21 -9.09 17.43
N GLY A 32 11.18 -8.52 16.81
CA GLY A 32 10.77 -7.12 17.04
C GLY A 32 10.27 -6.83 18.45
N HIS A 33 9.96 -7.87 19.25
CA HIS A 33 9.43 -7.72 20.61
C HIS A 33 10.40 -7.04 21.59
N SER A 34 11.71 -7.10 21.32
CA SER A 34 12.72 -6.44 22.17
C SER A 34 12.82 -4.93 21.96
N ARG A 35 12.25 -4.42 20.87
CA ARG A 35 12.22 -3.00 20.47
C ARG A 35 10.78 -2.61 20.15
N PRO A 36 10.05 -1.95 21.07
CA PRO A 36 8.62 -1.66 20.89
C PRO A 36 8.29 -0.94 19.58
N GLU A 37 9.16 -0.02 19.13
CA GLU A 37 9.01 0.72 17.89
C GLU A 37 9.17 -0.14 16.63
N MET A 38 9.86 -1.28 16.74
CA MET A 38 10.04 -2.24 15.63
C MET A 38 9.12 -3.46 15.74
N ARG A 39 8.22 -3.46 16.71
CA ARG A 39 7.28 -4.55 16.85
C ARG A 39 6.42 -4.68 15.59
N ALA A 40 6.29 -5.90 15.11
CA ALA A 40 5.57 -6.21 13.88
C ALA A 40 4.56 -7.34 14.09
N THR A 41 3.49 -7.33 13.32
CA THR A 41 2.51 -8.44 13.25
C THR A 41 2.06 -8.60 11.80
N LEU A 42 1.84 -9.84 11.41
CA LEU A 42 1.31 -10.23 10.10
C LEU A 42 -0.13 -10.72 10.25
N TYR A 43 -1.02 -10.10 9.51
CA TYR A 43 -2.43 -10.50 9.39
C TYR A 43 -2.71 -11.05 7.99
N PRO A 44 -3.45 -12.16 7.87
CA PRO A 44 -4.03 -12.54 6.60
C PRO A 44 -5.22 -11.62 6.30
N VAL A 45 -5.25 -11.07 5.09
CA VAL A 45 -6.37 -10.27 4.60
C VAL A 45 -6.93 -10.93 3.35
N GLN A 46 -8.25 -11.02 3.28
CA GLN A 46 -8.92 -11.42 2.05
C GLN A 46 -9.28 -10.17 1.26
N CYS A 47 -8.73 -10.03 0.05
CA CYS A 47 -9.04 -8.89 -0.79
C CYS A 47 -10.49 -8.94 -1.31
N GLU A 48 -11.04 -7.77 -1.63
CA GLU A 48 -12.37 -7.61 -2.23
C GLU A 48 -12.37 -8.11 -3.69
N LEU A 49 -13.52 -8.05 -4.34
CA LEU A 49 -13.72 -8.53 -5.70
C LEU A 49 -14.17 -7.42 -6.65
N PRO A 50 -13.70 -7.44 -7.91
CA PRO A 50 -12.73 -8.37 -8.50
C PRO A 50 -11.31 -8.17 -7.95
N SER A 51 -10.51 -9.25 -7.89
CA SER A 51 -9.12 -9.21 -7.43
C SER A 51 -8.20 -8.58 -8.49
N MET A 52 -8.40 -7.30 -8.77
CA MET A 52 -7.72 -6.52 -9.80
C MET A 52 -7.16 -5.23 -9.20
N SER A 53 -6.03 -4.78 -9.69
CA SER A 53 -5.23 -3.70 -9.12
C SER A 53 -6.00 -2.39 -8.94
N ARG A 54 -6.49 -1.75 -10.03
CA ARG A 54 -7.18 -0.44 -9.91
C ARG A 54 -8.43 -0.49 -9.02
N PRO A 55 -9.33 -1.48 -9.13
CA PRO A 55 -10.44 -1.68 -8.18
C PRO A 55 -10.01 -1.75 -6.73
N LEU A 56 -8.91 -2.46 -6.45
CA LEU A 56 -8.47 -2.69 -5.07
C LEU A 56 -7.62 -1.56 -4.52
N TYR A 57 -6.93 -0.76 -5.36
CA TYR A 57 -6.36 0.51 -4.92
C TYR A 57 -7.43 1.46 -4.43
N GLU A 58 -8.51 1.59 -5.21
CA GLU A 58 -9.68 2.38 -4.81
C GLU A 58 -10.24 1.86 -3.49
N CYS A 59 -10.38 0.54 -3.34
CA CYS A 59 -10.87 -0.06 -2.10
C CYS A 59 -9.96 0.25 -0.89
N ILE A 60 -8.65 0.03 -1.02
CA ILE A 60 -7.67 0.27 0.05
C ILE A 60 -7.65 1.75 0.45
N LEU A 61 -7.73 2.65 -0.52
CA LEU A 61 -7.55 4.09 -0.31
C LEU A 61 -8.83 4.85 0.04
N THR A 62 -10.01 4.26 -0.21
CA THR A 62 -11.31 4.87 0.11
C THR A 62 -12.14 4.11 1.14
N GLY A 63 -11.86 2.83 1.36
CA GLY A 63 -12.67 1.94 2.18
C GLY A 63 -13.98 1.50 1.51
N VAL A 64 -14.12 1.69 0.20
CA VAL A 64 -15.35 1.38 -0.58
C VAL A 64 -15.10 0.17 -1.47
N ARG A 65 -16.02 -0.80 -1.45
CA ARG A 65 -15.91 -1.99 -2.30
C ARG A 65 -15.98 -1.64 -3.78
N PRO A 66 -15.27 -2.38 -4.67
CA PRO A 66 -15.28 -2.09 -6.10
C PRO A 66 -16.69 -2.00 -6.72
N VAL A 67 -17.60 -2.91 -6.33
CA VAL A 67 -18.99 -2.90 -6.82
C VAL A 67 -19.78 -1.65 -6.40
N GLU A 68 -19.38 -0.98 -5.33
CA GLU A 68 -20.00 0.24 -4.82
C GLU A 68 -19.34 1.50 -5.40
N SER A 69 -18.01 1.50 -5.56
CA SER A 69 -17.28 2.61 -6.17
C SER A 69 -17.50 2.71 -7.68
N GLY A 70 -17.87 1.59 -8.32
CA GLY A 70 -17.99 1.48 -9.77
C GLY A 70 -16.64 1.40 -10.49
N ILE A 71 -15.50 1.33 -9.77
CA ILE A 71 -14.20 1.01 -10.35
C ILE A 71 -14.01 -0.50 -10.26
N VAL A 72 -14.46 -1.20 -11.30
CA VAL A 72 -14.59 -2.67 -11.31
C VAL A 72 -13.63 -3.39 -12.26
N ASN A 73 -12.77 -2.64 -12.95
CA ASN A 73 -11.67 -3.18 -13.78
C ASN A 73 -10.59 -2.12 -13.99
N ASN A 74 -9.44 -2.54 -14.53
CA ASN A 74 -8.28 -1.68 -14.73
C ASN A 74 -8.45 -0.62 -15.83
N ASN A 75 -9.46 -0.76 -16.70
CA ASN A 75 -9.71 0.16 -17.81
C ASN A 75 -10.61 1.36 -17.44
N ILE A 76 -11.14 1.40 -16.23
CA ILE A 76 -11.95 2.52 -15.76
C ILE A 76 -11.03 3.65 -15.31
N VAL A 77 -10.77 4.58 -16.23
CA VAL A 77 -9.89 5.74 -16.01
C VAL A 77 -10.74 6.98 -15.75
N ARG A 78 -10.93 7.29 -14.48
CA ARG A 78 -11.62 8.49 -14.00
C ARG A 78 -11.20 8.81 -12.57
N LEU A 79 -11.47 10.02 -12.12
CA LEU A 79 -11.34 10.36 -10.71
C LEU A 79 -12.34 9.58 -9.84
N SER A 80 -11.93 9.27 -8.62
CA SER A 80 -12.80 8.71 -7.61
C SER A 80 -13.94 9.66 -7.26
N ASN A 81 -15.11 9.09 -6.98
CA ASN A 81 -16.27 9.81 -6.44
C ASN A 81 -16.34 9.74 -4.90
N HIS A 82 -15.33 9.13 -4.27
CA HIS A 82 -15.29 8.89 -2.82
C HIS A 82 -14.12 9.63 -2.19
N ASP A 83 -14.32 10.05 -0.93
CA ASP A 83 -13.22 10.55 -0.13
C ASP A 83 -12.18 9.44 0.09
N SER A 84 -10.94 9.76 -0.21
CA SER A 84 -9.77 8.92 -0.02
C SER A 84 -8.95 9.37 1.19
N ILE A 85 -7.99 8.56 1.61
CA ILE A 85 -6.98 8.96 2.60
C ILE A 85 -6.35 10.30 2.19
N PHE A 86 -6.07 10.50 0.89
CA PHE A 86 -5.45 11.74 0.38
C PHE A 86 -6.37 12.95 0.54
N SER A 87 -7.64 12.87 0.12
CA SER A 87 -8.57 13.99 0.22
C SER A 87 -8.88 14.34 1.68
N LEU A 88 -9.07 13.33 2.54
CA LEU A 88 -9.31 13.52 3.96
C LEU A 88 -8.09 14.12 4.68
N ALA A 89 -6.91 13.63 4.41
CA ALA A 89 -5.67 14.16 4.98
C ALA A 89 -5.44 15.61 4.56
N LYS A 90 -5.50 15.89 3.26
CA LYS A 90 -5.32 17.24 2.73
C LYS A 90 -6.35 18.23 3.30
N SER A 91 -7.64 17.87 3.33
CA SER A 91 -8.70 18.76 3.84
C SER A 91 -8.50 19.15 5.30
N GLN A 92 -7.69 18.40 6.05
CA GLN A 92 -7.37 18.64 7.46
C GLN A 92 -5.92 19.11 7.66
N GLY A 93 -5.33 19.69 6.61
CA GLY A 93 -4.02 20.33 6.68
C GLY A 93 -2.82 19.38 6.76
N LYS A 94 -2.99 18.12 6.36
CA LYS A 94 -1.91 17.15 6.31
C LYS A 94 -1.20 17.17 4.95
N VAL A 95 0.08 16.85 4.94
CA VAL A 95 0.88 16.70 3.73
C VAL A 95 0.79 15.28 3.21
N THR A 96 0.52 15.14 1.91
CA THR A 96 0.32 13.84 1.25
C THR A 96 1.31 13.64 0.11
N ALA A 97 1.81 12.43 -0.04
CA ALA A 97 2.68 12.06 -1.14
C ALA A 97 2.42 10.63 -1.63
N ALA A 98 2.70 10.36 -2.91
CA ALA A 98 2.56 9.03 -3.48
C ALA A 98 3.44 8.80 -4.70
N ALA A 99 3.62 7.51 -5.03
CA ALA A 99 4.34 7.05 -6.19
C ALA A 99 3.57 5.93 -6.91
N TYR A 100 3.07 6.17 -8.08
CA TYR A 100 2.41 5.35 -9.11
C TYR A 100 1.29 6.11 -9.83
N HIS A 101 1.24 5.99 -11.18
CA HIS A 101 0.35 6.83 -12.00
C HIS A 101 -1.15 6.54 -11.84
N TRP A 102 -1.56 5.32 -11.52
CA TRP A 102 -2.99 5.00 -11.35
C TRP A 102 -3.60 5.71 -10.15
N VAL A 103 -2.83 5.94 -9.09
CA VAL A 103 -3.32 6.75 -7.96
C VAL A 103 -3.45 8.23 -8.35
N SER A 104 -2.59 8.72 -9.25
CA SER A 104 -2.77 10.06 -9.84
C SER A 104 -4.06 10.16 -10.65
N GLU A 105 -4.39 9.14 -11.43
CA GLU A 105 -5.64 9.09 -12.21
C GLU A 105 -6.88 8.98 -11.33
N LEU A 106 -6.77 8.35 -10.16
CA LEU A 106 -7.89 8.23 -9.21
C LEU A 106 -8.11 9.51 -8.39
N TYR A 107 -7.06 10.26 -8.07
CA TYR A 107 -7.18 11.31 -7.04
C TYR A 107 -6.70 12.70 -7.47
N ASN A 108 -5.93 12.83 -8.54
CA ASN A 108 -5.44 14.13 -9.02
C ASN A 108 -6.01 14.51 -10.38
N ARG A 109 -5.68 13.73 -11.42
CA ARG A 109 -6.06 14.02 -12.81
C ARG A 109 -6.20 12.73 -13.63
N ALA A 110 -7.29 12.58 -14.35
CA ALA A 110 -7.52 11.50 -15.31
C ALA A 110 -7.80 12.07 -16.71
N PRO A 111 -7.16 11.54 -17.79
CA PRO A 111 -6.11 10.52 -17.74
C PRO A 111 -4.74 11.04 -17.27
N PHE A 112 -3.81 10.13 -16.98
CA PHE A 112 -2.44 10.48 -16.64
C PHE A 112 -1.68 11.02 -17.84
N GLU A 113 -1.05 12.19 -17.69
CA GLU A 113 -0.19 12.81 -18.69
C GLU A 113 1.27 12.81 -18.21
N PRO A 114 2.12 11.86 -18.63
CA PRO A 114 3.47 11.69 -18.08
C PRO A 114 4.34 12.95 -18.09
N ILE A 115 4.25 13.75 -19.17
CA ILE A 115 5.08 14.95 -19.33
C ILE A 115 4.75 16.01 -18.27
N ARG A 116 3.47 16.09 -17.85
CA ARG A 116 2.99 17.11 -16.92
C ARG A 116 2.86 16.64 -15.49
N ALA A 117 2.58 15.35 -15.31
CA ALA A 117 2.14 14.81 -14.03
C ALA A 117 3.15 13.87 -13.37
N ARG A 118 4.20 13.39 -14.08
CA ARG A 118 5.17 12.45 -13.52
C ARG A 118 5.78 12.94 -12.21
N PHE A 119 6.14 14.20 -12.14
CA PHE A 119 6.70 14.83 -10.94
C PHE A 119 5.74 15.94 -10.51
N THR A 120 4.81 15.60 -9.64
CA THR A 120 3.82 16.54 -9.12
C THR A 120 4.36 17.18 -7.84
N ASN A 121 4.28 18.52 -7.79
CA ASN A 121 4.50 19.33 -6.61
C ASN A 121 3.46 20.45 -6.63
N ASP A 122 2.24 20.17 -6.16
CA ASP A 122 1.08 21.04 -6.25
C ASP A 122 0.17 20.84 -5.04
N GLU A 123 0.21 21.77 -4.10
CA GLU A 123 -0.57 21.73 -2.86
C GLU A 123 -2.09 21.79 -3.09
N THR A 124 -2.54 22.14 -4.30
CA THR A 124 -3.97 22.14 -4.65
C THR A 124 -4.51 20.75 -4.94
N MET A 125 -3.63 19.78 -5.28
CA MET A 125 -4.00 18.40 -5.56
C MET A 125 -4.24 17.59 -4.28
N ASN A 126 -5.01 16.50 -4.38
CA ASN A 126 -5.20 15.57 -3.26
C ASN A 126 -3.92 14.82 -2.91
N ILE A 127 -3.15 14.42 -3.92
CA ILE A 127 -1.76 13.98 -3.77
C ILE A 127 -0.89 15.19 -4.10
N GLN A 128 -0.39 15.87 -3.08
CA GLN A 128 0.33 17.13 -3.22
C GLN A 128 1.71 16.94 -3.83
N HIS A 129 2.38 15.84 -3.49
CA HIS A 129 3.72 15.53 -3.98
C HIS A 129 3.73 14.13 -4.58
N GLY A 130 4.24 13.97 -5.80
CA GLY A 130 4.19 12.68 -6.49
C GLY A 130 5.38 12.44 -7.41
N CYS A 131 5.84 11.19 -7.44
CA CYS A 131 6.74 10.65 -8.44
C CYS A 131 6.00 9.49 -9.15
N PHE A 132 5.17 9.81 -10.15
CA PHE A 132 4.27 8.86 -10.78
C PHE A 132 4.93 8.16 -11.96
N TYR A 133 5.49 6.98 -11.75
CA TYR A 133 5.93 6.11 -12.84
C TYR A 133 4.72 5.47 -13.56
N HIS A 134 4.94 4.92 -14.77
CA HIS A 134 3.85 4.40 -15.60
C HIS A 134 4.17 3.09 -16.35
N TRP A 135 5.29 2.45 -16.03
CA TRP A 135 5.65 1.13 -16.56
C TRP A 135 5.65 0.10 -15.43
N ASP A 136 4.94 -1.01 -15.58
CA ASP A 136 4.84 -2.04 -14.55
C ASP A 136 6.19 -2.69 -14.22
N HIS A 137 7.15 -2.63 -15.15
CA HIS A 137 8.53 -3.06 -14.96
C HIS A 137 9.48 -1.94 -14.47
N TYR A 138 8.95 -0.79 -14.04
CA TYR A 138 9.78 0.23 -13.38
C TYR A 138 10.45 -0.40 -12.16
N PRO A 139 11.80 -0.31 -12.00
CA PRO A 139 12.48 -1.01 -10.93
C PRO A 139 11.98 -0.58 -9.55
N ASP A 140 11.57 -1.53 -8.72
CA ASP A 140 11.13 -1.25 -7.35
C ASP A 140 12.18 -0.46 -6.57
N GLU A 141 13.48 -0.78 -6.72
CA GLU A 141 14.57 -0.05 -6.08
C GLU A 141 14.57 1.45 -6.46
N ALA A 142 14.34 1.78 -7.73
CA ALA A 142 14.23 3.17 -8.19
C ALA A 142 13.01 3.86 -7.60
N LEU A 143 11.87 3.15 -7.52
CA LEU A 143 10.65 3.67 -6.91
C LEU A 143 10.85 4.02 -5.42
N PHE A 144 11.55 3.16 -4.67
CA PHE A 144 11.82 3.44 -3.26
C PHE A 144 12.78 4.62 -3.09
N ILE A 145 13.71 4.86 -4.02
CA ILE A 145 14.53 6.07 -4.06
C ILE A 145 13.66 7.31 -4.33
N ASP A 146 12.72 7.24 -5.27
CA ASP A 146 11.75 8.31 -5.53
C ASP A 146 10.89 8.60 -4.28
N ALA A 147 10.41 7.55 -3.61
CA ALA A 147 9.64 7.67 -2.37
C ALA A 147 10.46 8.31 -1.23
N GLU A 148 11.73 7.94 -1.08
CA GLU A 148 12.64 8.56 -0.11
C GLU A 148 12.92 10.03 -0.43
N HIS A 149 13.03 10.39 -1.71
CA HIS A 149 13.11 11.78 -2.12
C HIS A 149 11.87 12.57 -1.66
N LEU A 150 10.68 12.05 -1.92
CA LEU A 150 9.42 12.67 -1.47
C LEU A 150 9.38 12.78 0.06
N ARG A 151 9.73 11.70 0.77
CA ARG A 151 9.70 11.65 2.23
C ARG A 151 10.64 12.68 2.86
N ARG A 152 11.88 12.76 2.38
CA ARG A 152 12.89 13.67 2.93
C ARG A 152 12.64 15.12 2.59
N THR A 153 12.16 15.39 1.38
CA THR A 153 11.94 16.75 0.87
C THR A 153 10.67 17.37 1.47
N HIS A 154 9.58 16.61 1.53
CA HIS A 154 8.26 17.14 1.89
C HIS A 154 7.76 16.69 3.27
N GLN A 155 8.41 15.69 3.88
CA GLN A 155 8.05 15.13 5.19
C GLN A 155 6.55 14.84 5.32
N PRO A 156 5.93 14.12 4.36
CA PRO A 156 4.48 13.93 4.33
C PRO A 156 3.98 13.26 5.61
N ASP A 157 2.78 13.59 6.01
CA ASP A 157 2.06 12.86 7.06
C ASP A 157 1.59 11.50 6.54
N PHE A 158 1.21 11.43 5.25
CA PHE A 158 0.85 10.20 4.57
C PHE A 158 1.66 10.00 3.29
N LEU A 159 2.35 8.87 3.20
CA LEU A 159 3.10 8.45 2.01
C LEU A 159 2.61 7.08 1.54
N LEU A 160 2.17 7.00 0.28
CA LEU A 160 1.89 5.73 -0.40
C LEU A 160 3.07 5.34 -1.29
N ILE A 161 3.54 4.10 -1.15
CA ILE A 161 4.57 3.50 -2.02
C ILE A 161 3.97 2.26 -2.66
N HIS A 162 3.96 2.22 -4.01
CA HIS A 162 3.28 1.18 -4.73
C HIS A 162 4.18 0.57 -5.84
N PRO A 163 5.03 -0.40 -5.51
CA PRO A 163 5.85 -1.14 -6.46
C PRO A 163 5.04 -2.23 -7.20
N MET A 164 5.43 -2.54 -8.45
CA MET A 164 4.72 -3.43 -9.36
C MET A 164 5.50 -4.70 -9.74
N ASN A 165 6.78 -4.83 -9.33
CA ASN A 165 7.61 -5.89 -9.92
C ASN A 165 7.20 -7.31 -9.50
N ILE A 166 6.49 -7.48 -8.38
CA ILE A 166 5.99 -8.80 -7.98
C ILE A 166 4.86 -9.22 -8.94
N ASP A 167 3.91 -8.33 -9.21
CA ASP A 167 2.82 -8.57 -10.15
C ASP A 167 3.35 -8.82 -11.58
N ASP A 168 4.27 -7.97 -12.06
CA ASP A 168 4.93 -8.15 -13.37
C ASP A 168 5.59 -9.54 -13.51
N MET A 169 6.26 -10.01 -12.45
CA MET A 169 6.85 -11.35 -12.44
C MET A 169 5.78 -12.46 -12.36
N GLY A 170 4.67 -12.20 -11.66
CA GLY A 170 3.51 -13.08 -11.63
C GLY A 170 2.89 -13.28 -13.01
N HIS A 171 2.64 -12.21 -13.73
CA HIS A 171 2.11 -12.26 -15.11
C HIS A 171 3.06 -12.92 -16.11
N LYS A 172 4.36 -12.88 -15.88
CA LYS A 172 5.36 -13.52 -16.76
C LYS A 172 5.62 -14.98 -16.43
N HIS A 173 5.48 -15.38 -15.18
CA HIS A 173 6.03 -16.66 -14.71
C HIS A 173 5.10 -17.48 -13.79
N GLY A 174 4.05 -16.91 -13.26
CA GLY A 174 3.10 -17.55 -12.33
C GLY A 174 3.56 -17.59 -10.88
N LEU A 175 2.60 -17.87 -9.99
CA LEU A 175 2.76 -17.89 -8.53
C LEU A 175 3.89 -18.82 -8.06
N ASP A 176 3.97 -20.05 -8.57
CA ASP A 176 4.92 -21.07 -8.13
C ASP A 176 6.32 -20.91 -8.74
N SER A 177 6.54 -19.84 -9.50
CA SER A 177 7.82 -19.61 -10.15
C SER A 177 8.89 -19.10 -9.17
N ARG A 178 10.15 -19.43 -9.50
CA ARG A 178 11.31 -18.88 -8.79
C ARG A 178 11.39 -17.36 -8.96
N GLN A 179 11.01 -16.85 -10.12
CA GLN A 179 11.04 -15.42 -10.46
C GLN A 179 10.10 -14.61 -9.59
N TYR A 180 8.87 -15.06 -9.43
CA TYR A 180 7.88 -14.41 -8.55
C TYR A 180 8.37 -14.41 -7.09
N ARG A 181 8.83 -15.55 -6.56
CA ARG A 181 9.39 -15.62 -5.21
C ARG A 181 10.64 -14.75 -5.01
N ASN A 182 11.49 -14.62 -6.03
CA ASN A 182 12.66 -13.77 -5.96
C ASN A 182 12.29 -12.28 -6.00
N SER A 183 11.25 -11.89 -6.74
CA SER A 183 10.74 -10.52 -6.71
C SER A 183 10.24 -10.15 -5.31
N ALA A 184 9.50 -11.04 -4.64
CA ALA A 184 9.10 -10.83 -3.24
C ALA A 184 10.31 -10.69 -2.29
N ARG A 185 11.36 -11.53 -2.45
CA ARG A 185 12.61 -11.39 -1.68
C ARG A 185 13.32 -10.07 -1.94
N SER A 186 13.33 -9.60 -3.20
CA SER A 186 13.95 -8.33 -3.56
C SER A 186 13.21 -7.16 -2.90
N ALA A 187 11.88 -7.16 -2.92
CA ALA A 187 11.08 -6.14 -2.24
C ALA A 187 11.35 -6.12 -0.72
N ASP A 188 11.48 -7.28 -0.08
CA ASP A 188 11.82 -7.42 1.33
C ASP A 188 13.21 -6.86 1.66
N ILE A 189 14.22 -7.15 0.80
CA ILE A 189 15.57 -6.59 0.94
C ILE A 189 15.54 -5.06 0.79
N ILE A 190 14.78 -4.53 -0.15
CA ILE A 190 14.63 -3.07 -0.31
C ILE A 190 14.03 -2.46 0.95
N LEU A 191 12.94 -3.03 1.47
CA LEU A 191 12.28 -2.57 2.70
C LEU A 191 13.23 -2.55 3.91
N SER A 192 14.12 -3.53 4.01
CA SER A 192 15.09 -3.61 5.12
C SER A 192 16.05 -2.41 5.19
N ASN A 193 16.24 -1.69 4.08
CA ASN A 193 17.09 -0.49 4.03
C ASN A 193 16.40 0.77 4.58
N TYR A 194 15.05 0.74 4.74
CA TYR A 194 14.29 1.95 5.02
C TYR A 194 13.48 1.90 6.31
N ILE A 195 12.93 0.74 6.68
CA ILE A 195 11.94 0.61 7.77
C ILE A 195 12.46 1.19 9.09
N GLU A 196 13.69 0.91 9.48
CA GLU A 196 14.23 1.40 10.75
C GLU A 196 14.29 2.94 10.78
N GLN A 197 14.70 3.57 9.67
CA GLN A 197 14.73 5.02 9.57
C GLN A 197 13.32 5.63 9.56
N TRP A 198 12.37 4.99 8.86
CA TRP A 198 10.98 5.46 8.84
C TRP A 198 10.36 5.48 10.23
N LEU A 199 10.58 4.41 11.01
CA LEU A 199 10.11 4.33 12.39
C LEU A 199 10.79 5.39 13.28
N ALA A 200 12.11 5.60 13.13
CA ALA A 200 12.86 6.64 13.86
C ALA A 200 12.34 8.06 13.55
N ASP A 201 11.83 8.28 12.32
CA ASP A 201 11.23 9.55 11.89
C ASP A 201 9.73 9.67 12.26
N GLY A 202 9.20 8.72 13.05
CA GLY A 202 7.86 8.74 13.63
C GLY A 202 6.75 8.19 12.74
N TYR A 203 7.09 7.45 11.68
CA TYR A 203 6.09 6.78 10.84
C TYR A 203 5.62 5.47 11.46
N GLN A 204 4.33 5.21 11.37
CA GLN A 204 3.74 3.88 11.49
C GLN A 204 3.68 3.26 10.10
N ILE A 205 3.96 1.97 9.98
CA ILE A 205 4.15 1.34 8.67
C ILE A 205 3.14 0.22 8.49
N ILE A 206 2.47 0.23 7.34
CA ILE A 206 1.64 -0.87 6.87
C ILE A 206 2.23 -1.34 5.54
N VAL A 207 2.56 -2.63 5.44
CA VAL A 207 2.96 -3.28 4.19
C VAL A 207 1.91 -4.31 3.84
N THR A 208 1.23 -4.13 2.73
CA THR A 208 0.15 -5.02 2.29
C THR A 208 0.24 -5.29 0.79
N SER A 209 -0.74 -5.99 0.26
CA SER A 209 -0.96 -6.14 -1.17
C SER A 209 -2.42 -5.85 -1.51
N ASP A 210 -2.68 -5.51 -2.73
CA ASP A 210 -4.02 -5.33 -3.27
C ASP A 210 -4.67 -6.69 -3.57
N HIS A 211 -3.97 -7.59 -4.28
CA HIS A 211 -4.37 -8.96 -4.59
C HIS A 211 -3.16 -9.91 -4.61
N GLY A 212 -3.40 -11.19 -4.78
CA GLY A 212 -2.39 -12.20 -5.02
C GLY A 212 -2.23 -12.54 -6.51
N MET A 213 -1.79 -13.77 -6.81
CA MET A 213 -1.48 -14.24 -8.17
C MET A 213 -1.78 -15.73 -8.28
N ASN A 214 -2.18 -16.20 -9.45
CA ASN A 214 -2.36 -17.62 -9.73
C ASN A 214 -1.28 -18.18 -10.69
N ASN A 215 -1.37 -19.48 -10.99
CA ASN A 215 -0.45 -20.14 -11.92
C ASN A 215 -0.84 -20.01 -13.40
N ASP A 216 -2.02 -19.46 -13.68
CA ASP A 216 -2.45 -19.12 -15.05
C ASP A 216 -1.90 -17.75 -15.50
N LEU A 217 -0.89 -17.23 -14.81
CA LEU A 217 -0.26 -15.92 -15.07
C LEU A 217 -1.24 -14.74 -14.94
N SER A 218 -2.19 -14.85 -14.04
CA SER A 218 -3.33 -13.93 -13.96
C SER A 218 -3.88 -13.79 -12.54
N HIS A 219 -4.79 -12.89 -12.39
CA HIS A 219 -5.63 -12.64 -11.21
C HIS A 219 -6.94 -11.99 -11.68
N GLY A 220 -7.84 -11.63 -10.77
CA GLY A 220 -9.13 -11.01 -11.09
C GLY A 220 -10.33 -11.88 -10.76
N GLY A 221 -10.07 -13.13 -10.36
CA GLY A 221 -11.07 -14.13 -10.00
C GLY A 221 -11.25 -14.30 -8.51
N ILE A 222 -11.66 -15.52 -8.13
CA ILE A 222 -12.02 -15.88 -6.75
C ILE A 222 -11.13 -16.96 -6.15
N LEU A 223 -10.05 -17.33 -6.83
CA LEU A 223 -9.12 -18.33 -6.31
C LEU A 223 -8.48 -17.85 -5.00
N PRO A 224 -8.28 -18.72 -4.01
CA PRO A 224 -7.66 -18.32 -2.74
C PRO A 224 -6.32 -17.62 -2.92
N GLU A 225 -5.48 -18.13 -3.83
CA GLU A 225 -4.17 -17.58 -4.12
C GLU A 225 -4.17 -16.18 -4.75
N GLU A 226 -5.29 -15.77 -5.38
CA GLU A 226 -5.50 -14.41 -5.87
C GLU A 226 -6.00 -13.48 -4.77
N ARG A 227 -6.66 -14.01 -3.74
CA ARG A 227 -7.39 -13.23 -2.75
C ARG A 227 -6.72 -13.15 -1.39
N GLU A 228 -5.89 -14.12 -1.03
CA GLU A 228 -5.18 -14.11 0.25
C GLU A 228 -3.91 -13.26 0.14
N VAL A 229 -3.92 -12.11 0.81
CA VAL A 229 -2.82 -11.13 0.81
C VAL A 229 -2.29 -10.88 2.22
N PRO A 230 -1.00 -10.53 2.36
CA PRO A 230 -0.44 -10.18 3.65
C PRO A 230 -0.81 -8.75 4.07
N MET A 231 -0.89 -8.50 5.37
CA MET A 231 -0.81 -7.17 5.94
C MET A 231 0.13 -7.19 7.14
N PHE A 232 1.34 -6.68 6.96
CA PHE A 232 2.26 -6.42 8.05
C PHE A 232 1.98 -5.03 8.61
N VAL A 233 1.87 -4.92 9.92
CA VAL A 233 1.84 -3.64 10.63
C VAL A 233 3.08 -3.55 11.51
N ILE A 234 3.77 -2.40 11.49
CA ILE A 234 5.04 -2.20 12.19
C ILE A 234 4.98 -0.84 12.90
N GLY A 235 5.24 -0.84 14.20
CA GLY A 235 5.27 0.37 15.01
C GLY A 235 4.54 0.25 16.34
N ASP A 236 4.65 1.26 17.18
CA ASP A 236 4.14 1.29 18.56
C ASP A 236 2.66 1.69 18.69
N LYS A 237 2.01 2.12 17.59
CA LYS A 237 0.59 2.49 17.57
C LYS A 237 -0.33 1.34 17.18
N PHE A 238 0.20 0.15 17.00
CA PHE A 238 -0.56 -1.07 16.81
C PHE A 238 -0.60 -1.90 18.10
N THR A 239 -1.73 -2.58 18.34
CA THR A 239 -1.88 -3.47 19.51
C THR A 239 -1.03 -4.74 19.38
N HIS A 240 -0.77 -5.15 18.15
CA HIS A 240 -0.11 -6.42 17.82
C HIS A 240 -0.82 -7.65 18.40
N GLN A 241 -2.13 -7.53 18.59
CA GLN A 241 -2.99 -8.62 19.04
C GLN A 241 -3.64 -9.31 17.85
N GLU A 242 -4.06 -10.54 18.01
CA GLU A 242 -4.82 -11.25 17.00
C GLU A 242 -6.17 -10.55 16.76
N CYS A 243 -6.45 -10.20 15.53
CA CYS A 243 -7.72 -9.63 15.12
C CYS A 243 -7.98 -9.94 13.63
N HIS A 244 -9.24 -9.77 13.22
CA HIS A 244 -9.61 -9.89 11.81
C HIS A 244 -9.61 -8.52 11.18
N VAL A 245 -8.89 -8.38 10.05
CA VAL A 245 -8.79 -7.13 9.28
C VAL A 245 -9.40 -7.34 7.90
N LYS A 246 -10.23 -6.40 7.46
CA LYS A 246 -10.80 -6.35 6.11
C LYS A 246 -10.06 -5.34 5.26
N GLN A 247 -9.94 -5.61 3.97
CA GLN A 247 -9.32 -4.68 3.04
C GLN A 247 -10.02 -3.31 3.03
N THR A 248 -11.34 -3.28 3.15
CA THR A 248 -12.15 -2.05 3.25
C THR A 248 -11.89 -1.23 4.52
N GLU A 249 -11.24 -1.80 5.54
CA GLU A 249 -10.95 -1.12 6.82
C GLU A 249 -9.56 -0.47 6.84
N ILE A 250 -8.72 -0.70 5.82
CA ILE A 250 -7.37 -0.13 5.74
C ILE A 250 -7.43 1.40 5.65
N CYS A 251 -8.32 1.95 4.81
CA CYS A 251 -8.51 3.40 4.70
C CYS A 251 -8.78 4.06 6.07
N GLY A 252 -9.80 3.59 6.77
CA GLY A 252 -10.17 4.14 8.07
C GLY A 252 -9.09 3.93 9.14
N THR A 253 -8.40 2.79 9.11
CA THR A 253 -7.27 2.51 10.02
C THR A 253 -6.14 3.53 9.83
N VAL A 254 -5.77 3.84 8.59
CA VAL A 254 -4.79 4.89 8.28
C VAL A 254 -5.29 6.26 8.72
N CYS A 255 -6.55 6.59 8.48
CA CYS A 255 -7.15 7.84 8.91
C CYS A 255 -7.12 8.00 10.46
N GLN A 256 -7.40 6.93 11.20
CA GLN A 256 -7.29 6.93 12.68
C GLN A 256 -5.84 7.16 13.14
N LEU A 257 -4.86 6.49 12.54
CA LEU A 257 -3.44 6.71 12.85
C LEU A 257 -3.01 8.16 12.59
N LEU A 258 -3.52 8.78 11.53
CA LEU A 258 -3.26 10.17 11.19
C LEU A 258 -4.06 11.17 12.06
N ASN A 259 -4.94 10.68 12.93
CA ASN A 259 -5.86 11.47 13.75
C ASN A 259 -6.74 12.42 12.90
N LEU A 260 -7.32 11.85 11.84
CA LEU A 260 -8.26 12.57 10.96
C LEU A 260 -9.70 12.37 11.45
N ASP A 261 -10.52 13.37 11.24
CA ASP A 261 -11.99 13.25 11.33
C ASP A 261 -12.50 12.55 10.08
N HIS A 262 -13.18 11.41 10.23
CA HIS A 262 -13.66 10.59 9.12
C HIS A 262 -14.81 9.66 9.52
N ASN A 263 -15.55 9.17 8.53
CA ASN A 263 -16.66 8.21 8.70
C ASN A 263 -16.34 6.81 8.10
N LYS A 264 -15.05 6.51 7.82
CA LYS A 264 -14.64 5.25 7.20
C LYS A 264 -14.62 4.13 8.22
N PRO A 265 -15.00 2.89 7.83
CA PRO A 265 -14.83 1.72 8.69
C PRO A 265 -13.34 1.47 8.97
N TYR A 266 -13.02 1.02 10.18
CA TYR A 266 -11.66 0.69 10.58
C TYR A 266 -11.64 -0.42 11.64
N THR A 267 -10.52 -1.09 11.79
CA THR A 267 -10.33 -2.17 12.76
C THR A 267 -9.84 -1.60 14.09
N GLN A 268 -10.76 -1.29 15.01
CA GLN A 268 -10.42 -0.73 16.34
C GLN A 268 -9.43 -1.60 17.10
N ALA A 269 -9.57 -2.93 17.06
CA ALA A 269 -8.71 -3.86 17.78
C ALA A 269 -7.25 -3.86 17.30
N LEU A 270 -7.00 -3.32 16.12
CA LEU A 270 -5.64 -3.21 15.55
C LEU A 270 -4.85 -2.05 16.18
N LEU A 271 -5.52 -1.05 16.72
CA LEU A 271 -4.93 0.23 17.09
C LEU A 271 -4.75 0.38 18.61
N ALA A 272 -3.56 0.83 19.02
CA ALA A 272 -3.19 1.17 20.39
C ALA A 272 -3.30 2.70 20.61
N LEU A 273 -4.48 3.27 20.30
CA LEU A 273 -4.77 4.71 20.36
C LEU A 273 -5.52 5.07 21.63
#